data_4b352a0dbdff9d738bf3b7a0b60f1afe
#
_entry.id   4b352a0dbdff9d738bf3b7a0b60f1afe
#
_cell.length_a   1.000
_cell.length_b   1.000
_cell.length_c   1.000
_cell.angle_alpha   90.00
_cell.angle_beta   90.00
_cell.angle_gamma   90.00
#
_symmetry.space_group_name_H-M   'P 1'
#
loop_
_entity.id
_entity.type
_entity.pdbx_description
1 polymer ?
#
loop_
_entity_poly.entity_id
_entity_poly.type
_entity_poly.pdbx_seq_one_letter_code
_entity_poly.pdbx_strand_id
1 'polypeptide(L)'
;MTTLRVRDYAAAPGGRYRKDGPYSGEEYRDDVLVPELLAAVGRNEQVVVELDGVSGYGSSFLEEVFGGLVRRGVVAQKDIGRVLRVLAKEHLFKPQQMLAERYMQKAQAETMPQR
;
A
#
# COMPACT_ATOMS: atom_id res chain seq x y z
N MET A 1 3.33 7.22 -15.82
CA MET A 1 2.56 6.81 -14.60
C MET A 1 2.30 5.32 -14.64
N THR A 2 2.47 4.66 -13.52
CA THR A 2 2.21 3.23 -13.39
C THR A 2 0.95 3.02 -12.56
N THR A 3 0.04 2.17 -13.03
CA THR A 3 -1.14 1.78 -12.28
C THR A 3 -1.02 0.32 -11.87
N LEU A 4 -1.08 0.09 -10.55
CA LEU A 4 -1.09 -1.25 -9.97
C LEU A 4 -2.51 -1.55 -9.49
N ARG A 5 -3.13 -2.57 -10.06
CA ARG A 5 -4.46 -2.99 -9.63
C ARG A 5 -4.31 -4.19 -8.71
N VAL A 6 -4.76 -4.06 -7.47
CA VAL A 6 -4.64 -5.16 -6.51
C VAL A 6 -5.32 -6.43 -7.04
N ARG A 7 -6.41 -6.28 -7.80
CA ARG A 7 -7.12 -7.42 -8.40
C ARG A 7 -6.24 -8.25 -9.33
N ASP A 8 -5.21 -7.64 -9.93
CA ASP A 8 -4.27 -8.36 -10.80
C ASP A 8 -3.29 -9.22 -9.99
N TYR A 9 -3.10 -8.86 -8.72
CA TYR A 9 -2.30 -9.63 -7.77
C TYR A 9 -3.14 -10.76 -7.15
N ALA A 10 -4.34 -10.44 -6.69
CA ALA A 10 -5.22 -11.40 -6.03
C ALA A 10 -6.68 -10.98 -6.12
N ALA A 11 -7.55 -11.92 -6.51
CA ALA A 11 -9.00 -11.70 -6.48
C ALA A 11 -9.51 -11.58 -5.05
N ALA A 12 -8.83 -12.25 -4.10
CA ALA A 12 -9.16 -12.25 -2.68
C ALA A 12 -7.86 -12.01 -1.88
N PRO A 13 -7.53 -10.75 -1.60
CA PRO A 13 -6.35 -10.44 -0.79
C PRO A 13 -6.36 -11.18 0.53
N GLY A 14 -5.17 -11.63 0.96
CA GLY A 14 -5.03 -12.49 2.13
C GLY A 14 -4.84 -11.74 3.44
N GLY A 15 -4.12 -12.37 4.36
CA GLY A 15 -3.87 -11.82 5.69
C GLY A 15 -2.69 -10.89 5.75
N ARG A 16 -2.16 -10.70 6.96
CA ARG A 16 -1.08 -9.74 7.21
C ARG A 16 0.27 -10.24 6.71
N TYR A 17 0.66 -11.43 7.14
CA TYR A 17 2.02 -11.94 6.92
C TYR A 17 2.04 -13.14 5.99
N ARG A 18 3.21 -13.36 5.34
CA ARG A 18 3.42 -14.53 4.47
C ARG A 18 3.10 -15.85 5.18
N LYS A 19 3.42 -15.94 6.47
CA LYS A 19 3.16 -17.14 7.26
C LYS A 19 1.66 -17.43 7.44
N ASP A 20 0.82 -16.43 7.22
CA ASP A 20 -0.63 -16.56 7.36
C ASP A 20 -1.30 -17.09 6.09
N GLY A 21 -0.55 -17.26 5.01
CA GLY A 21 -1.06 -17.80 3.77
C GLY A 21 -0.67 -16.95 2.56
N PRO A 22 -1.12 -17.34 1.35
CA PRO A 22 -0.77 -16.63 0.13
C PRO A 22 -1.46 -15.27 0.03
N TYR A 23 -0.91 -14.42 -0.82
CA TYR A 23 -1.43 -13.10 -1.15
C TYR A 23 -1.54 -12.18 0.07
N SER A 24 -0.57 -12.28 0.99
CA SER A 24 -0.53 -11.45 2.19
C SER A 24 -0.17 -9.99 1.88
N GLY A 25 -0.46 -9.11 2.83
CA GLY A 25 -0.05 -7.71 2.75
C GLY A 25 1.46 -7.57 2.71
N GLU A 26 2.18 -8.36 3.50
CA GLU A 26 3.64 -8.38 3.50
C GLU A 26 4.19 -8.73 2.12
N GLU A 27 3.65 -9.76 1.50
CA GLU A 27 4.06 -10.20 0.17
C GLU A 27 3.78 -9.12 -0.88
N TYR A 28 2.60 -8.53 -0.86
CA TYR A 28 2.23 -7.47 -1.80
C TYR A 28 3.17 -6.26 -1.65
N ARG A 29 3.39 -5.83 -0.42
CA ARG A 29 4.29 -4.70 -0.16
C ARG A 29 5.68 -4.96 -0.69
N ASP A 30 6.27 -6.11 -0.32
CA ASP A 30 7.68 -6.37 -0.60
C ASP A 30 7.94 -6.78 -2.04
N ASP A 31 7.05 -7.56 -2.63
CA ASP A 31 7.29 -8.14 -3.95
C ASP A 31 6.70 -7.30 -5.09
N VAL A 32 5.68 -6.48 -4.82
CA VAL A 32 5.00 -5.70 -5.85
C VAL A 32 5.18 -4.21 -5.65
N LEU A 33 4.75 -3.69 -4.50
CA LEU A 33 4.65 -2.24 -4.30
C LEU A 33 6.01 -1.57 -4.17
N VAL A 34 6.88 -2.07 -3.30
CA VAL A 34 8.20 -1.45 -3.05
C VAL A 34 9.05 -1.40 -4.31
N PRO A 35 9.20 -2.48 -5.09
CA PRO A 35 9.98 -2.40 -6.33
C PRO A 35 9.45 -1.35 -7.31
N GLU A 36 8.14 -1.25 -7.45
CA GLU A 36 7.53 -0.27 -8.36
C GLU A 36 7.74 1.16 -7.86
N LEU A 37 7.64 1.38 -6.55
CA LEU A 37 7.87 2.70 -5.98
C LEU A 37 9.33 3.14 -6.15
N LEU A 38 10.28 2.24 -5.88
CA LEU A 38 11.70 2.57 -6.05
C LEU A 38 12.01 2.91 -7.50
N ALA A 39 11.46 2.17 -8.45
CA ALA A 39 11.66 2.46 -9.87
C ALA A 39 11.04 3.81 -10.24
N ALA A 40 9.84 4.10 -9.73
CA ALA A 40 9.14 5.35 -10.01
C ALA A 40 9.88 6.56 -9.43
N VAL A 41 10.44 6.43 -8.23
CA VAL A 41 11.27 7.48 -7.62
C VAL A 41 12.44 7.82 -8.54
N GLY A 42 13.12 6.81 -9.07
CA GLY A 42 14.24 7.02 -9.99
C GLY A 42 13.86 7.70 -11.30
N ARG A 43 12.61 7.53 -11.74
CA ARG A 43 12.10 8.14 -12.97
C ARG A 43 11.28 9.41 -12.74
N ASN A 44 11.09 9.79 -11.48
CA ASN A 44 10.23 10.92 -11.09
C ASN A 44 8.80 10.77 -11.64
N GLU A 45 8.26 9.56 -11.53
CA GLU A 45 6.90 9.23 -11.97
C GLU A 45 6.02 8.87 -10.79
N GLN A 46 4.70 8.82 -11.02
CA GLN A 46 3.75 8.41 -10.00
C GLN A 46 3.34 6.95 -10.16
N VAL A 47 3.01 6.32 -9.04
CA VAL A 47 2.41 4.99 -8.96
C VAL A 47 1.03 5.15 -8.33
N VAL A 48 0.01 4.66 -9.01
CA VAL A 48 -1.35 4.62 -8.50
C VAL A 48 -1.67 3.17 -8.13
N VAL A 49 -2.06 2.94 -6.88
CA VAL A 49 -2.56 1.63 -6.44
C VAL A 49 -4.08 1.70 -6.43
N GLU A 50 -4.70 0.96 -7.32
CA GLU A 50 -6.14 0.91 -7.48
C GLU A 50 -6.70 -0.28 -6.71
N LEU A 51 -7.64 -0.02 -5.80
CA LEU A 51 -8.14 -1.01 -4.85
C LEU A 51 -9.34 -1.82 -5.33
N ASP A 52 -9.98 -1.39 -6.41
CA ASP A 52 -11.26 -1.93 -6.88
C ASP A 52 -11.16 -3.38 -7.37
N GLY A 53 -12.30 -4.05 -7.42
CA GLY A 53 -12.46 -5.30 -8.16
C GLY A 53 -12.02 -6.57 -7.45
N VAL A 54 -11.79 -6.51 -6.13
CA VAL A 54 -11.48 -7.70 -5.33
C VAL A 54 -12.69 -8.09 -4.49
N SER A 55 -12.65 -9.27 -3.86
CA SER A 55 -13.74 -9.74 -3.01
C SER A 55 -13.90 -8.91 -1.74
N GLY A 56 -12.80 -8.33 -1.24
CA GLY A 56 -12.79 -7.49 -0.05
C GLY A 56 -11.39 -7.41 0.52
N TYR A 57 -11.21 -6.55 1.51
CA TYR A 57 -9.93 -6.36 2.21
C TYR A 57 -10.11 -6.58 3.70
N GLY A 58 -9.23 -7.36 4.29
CA GLY A 58 -9.06 -7.34 5.73
C GLY A 58 -8.27 -6.09 6.13
N SER A 59 -8.57 -5.53 7.30
CA SER A 59 -7.84 -4.37 7.81
C SER A 59 -6.35 -4.67 7.99
N SER A 60 -6.02 -5.91 8.36
CA SER A 60 -4.63 -6.34 8.54
C SER A 60 -3.83 -6.30 7.25
N PHE A 61 -4.44 -6.68 6.12
CA PHE A 61 -3.80 -6.59 4.81
C PHE A 61 -3.46 -5.13 4.49
N LEU A 62 -4.44 -4.25 4.59
CA LEU A 62 -4.25 -2.83 4.27
C LEU A 62 -3.23 -2.18 5.21
N GLU A 63 -3.29 -2.49 6.49
CA GLU A 63 -2.37 -1.92 7.47
C GLU A 63 -0.93 -2.38 7.20
N GLU A 64 -0.73 -3.66 6.88
CA GLU A 64 0.61 -4.18 6.59
C GLU A 64 1.17 -3.60 5.30
N VAL A 65 0.35 -3.45 4.25
CA VAL A 65 0.81 -2.86 2.99
C VAL A 65 1.19 -1.40 3.20
N PHE A 66 0.27 -0.59 3.67
CA PHE A 66 0.44 0.87 3.65
C PHE A 66 1.10 1.40 4.91
N GLY A 67 0.69 0.95 6.08
CA GLY A 67 1.38 1.28 7.33
C GLY A 67 2.78 0.68 7.36
N GLY A 68 2.89 -0.58 6.94
CA GLY A 68 4.18 -1.28 6.87
C GLY A 68 5.15 -0.61 5.90
N LEU A 69 4.65 -0.08 4.78
CA LEU A 69 5.47 0.66 3.83
C LEU A 69 6.21 1.82 4.51
N VAL A 70 5.49 2.58 5.32
CA VAL A 70 6.06 3.71 6.05
C VAL A 70 7.01 3.23 7.15
N ARG A 71 6.58 2.24 7.94
CA ARG A 71 7.36 1.77 9.10
C ARG A 71 8.71 1.18 8.70
N ARG A 72 8.75 0.44 7.59
CA ARG A 72 9.98 -0.24 7.18
C ARG A 72 11.02 0.71 6.58
N GLY A 73 10.58 1.85 6.05
CA GLY A 73 11.49 2.89 5.61
C GLY A 73 12.34 2.56 4.38
N VAL A 74 12.01 1.51 3.64
CA VAL A 74 12.74 1.16 2.42
C VAL A 74 12.55 2.25 1.36
N VAL A 75 11.35 2.85 1.32
CA VAL A 75 11.08 4.02 0.50
C VAL A 75 10.95 5.20 1.46
N ALA A 76 11.68 6.29 1.20
CA ALA A 76 11.66 7.47 2.07
C ALA A 76 10.27 8.09 2.10
N GLN A 77 9.85 8.59 3.26
CA GLN A 77 8.51 9.15 3.45
C GLN A 77 8.20 10.28 2.47
N LYS A 78 9.18 11.15 2.22
CA LYS A 78 9.01 12.25 1.25
C LYS A 78 8.72 11.74 -0.15
N ASP A 79 9.32 10.61 -0.51
CA ASP A 79 9.12 10.00 -1.82
C ASP A 79 7.77 9.30 -1.89
N ILE A 80 7.35 8.63 -0.82
CA ILE A 80 6.01 8.04 -0.74
C ILE A 80 4.95 9.11 -0.99
N GLY A 81 5.03 10.24 -0.30
CA GLY A 81 4.08 11.33 -0.44
C GLY A 81 4.04 11.93 -1.84
N ARG A 82 5.19 11.96 -2.50
CA ARG A 82 5.32 12.53 -3.84
C ARG A 82 4.86 11.56 -4.93
N VAL A 83 5.13 10.26 -4.78
CA VAL A 83 5.01 9.27 -5.84
C VAL A 83 3.75 8.42 -5.73
N LEU A 84 3.35 8.06 -4.51
CA LEU A 84 2.26 7.09 -4.32
C LEU A 84 0.90 7.77 -4.25
N ARG A 85 -0.07 7.18 -4.98
CA ARG A 85 -1.48 7.53 -4.85
C ARG A 85 -2.26 6.24 -4.66
N VAL A 86 -3.17 6.24 -3.70
CA VAL A 86 -4.11 5.13 -3.46
C VAL A 86 -5.46 5.58 -3.96
N LEU A 87 -6.11 4.77 -4.77
CA LEU A 87 -7.35 5.15 -5.45
C LEU A 87 -8.39 4.05 -5.37
N ALA A 88 -9.63 4.44 -5.08
CA ALA A 88 -10.79 3.59 -5.27
C ALA A 88 -11.80 4.36 -6.12
N LYS A 89 -12.25 3.77 -7.22
CA LYS A 89 -13.25 4.36 -8.10
C LYS A 89 -14.65 3.95 -7.69
N GLU A 90 -14.82 2.72 -7.20
CA GLU A 90 -16.11 2.19 -6.77
C GLU A 90 -16.41 2.62 -5.34
N HIS A 91 -17.67 3.00 -5.08
CA HIS A 91 -18.10 3.39 -3.74
C HIS A 91 -17.80 2.35 -2.68
N LEU A 92 -17.90 1.06 -3.06
CA LEU A 92 -17.65 -0.05 -2.15
C LEU A 92 -16.25 0.01 -1.53
N PHE A 93 -15.27 0.52 -2.27
CA PHE A 93 -13.88 0.56 -1.84
C PHE A 93 -13.38 1.93 -1.37
N LYS A 94 -14.23 2.95 -1.37
CA LYS A 94 -13.85 4.27 -0.86
C LYS A 94 -13.43 4.24 0.61
N PRO A 95 -14.13 3.50 1.50
CA PRO A 95 -13.68 3.39 2.89
C PRO A 95 -12.28 2.77 3.00
N GLN A 96 -11.93 1.81 2.13
CA GLN A 96 -10.62 1.18 2.14
C GLN A 96 -9.52 2.14 1.69
N GLN A 97 -9.82 3.01 0.72
CA GLN A 97 -8.89 4.06 0.32
C GLN A 97 -8.60 4.98 1.51
N MET A 98 -9.63 5.44 2.20
CA MET A 98 -9.48 6.31 3.37
C MET A 98 -8.69 5.62 4.48
N LEU A 99 -8.96 4.33 4.68
CA LEU A 99 -8.28 3.53 5.70
C LEU A 99 -6.79 3.37 5.38
N ALA A 100 -6.45 3.09 4.11
CA ALA A 100 -5.06 2.99 3.68
C ALA A 100 -4.30 4.30 3.95
N GLU A 101 -4.91 5.43 3.59
CA GLU A 101 -4.32 6.74 3.82
C GLU A 101 -4.12 7.02 5.31
N ARG A 102 -5.11 6.65 6.13
CA ARG A 102 -5.02 6.81 7.59
C ARG A 102 -3.90 5.96 8.19
N TYR A 103 -3.74 4.73 7.72
CA TYR A 103 -2.67 3.85 8.20
C TYR A 103 -1.29 4.42 7.89
N MET A 104 -1.12 5.02 6.71
CA MET A 104 0.13 5.67 6.36
C MET A 104 0.40 6.89 7.25
N GLN A 105 -0.62 7.71 7.50
CA GLN A 105 -0.49 8.88 8.37
C GLN A 105 -0.14 8.47 9.79
N LYS A 106 -0.81 7.44 10.31
CA LYS A 106 -0.54 6.94 11.67
C LYS A 106 0.88 6.40 11.79
N ALA A 107 1.32 5.59 10.83
CA ALA A 107 2.67 5.05 10.84
C ALA A 107 3.71 6.16 10.74
N GLN A 108 3.45 7.18 9.93
CA GLN A 108 4.33 8.34 9.80
C GLN A 108 4.48 9.07 11.14
N ALA A 109 3.37 9.30 11.85
CA ALA A 109 3.40 9.95 13.16
C ALA A 109 4.18 9.13 14.18
N GLU A 110 4.05 7.80 14.14
CA GLU A 110 4.73 6.90 15.08
C GLU A 110 6.23 6.79 14.81
N THR A 111 6.67 7.03 13.58
CA THR A 111 8.08 6.92 13.18
C THR A 111 8.82 8.26 13.25
N MET A 112 8.13 9.38 13.45
CA MET A 112 8.77 10.68 13.56
C MET A 112 9.52 10.79 14.90
N PRO A 113 10.70 11.44 14.91
CA PRO A 113 11.43 11.61 16.14
C PRO A 113 10.63 12.38 17.18
N GLN A 114 10.69 11.92 18.42
CA GLN A 114 10.12 12.61 19.56
C GLN A 114 11.03 13.77 19.95
N ARG A 115 10.42 14.87 20.36
CA ARG A 115 11.16 16.02 20.87
C ARG A 115 10.73 16.34 22.29
#